data_7b77645fd288b8ec1802aac6d55b761a
#
_entry.id   7b77645fd288b8ec1802aac6d55b761a
#
_cell.length_a   1.000
_cell.length_b   1.000
_cell.length_c   1.000
_cell.angle_alpha   90.00
_cell.angle_beta   90.00
_cell.angle_gamma   90.00
#
_symmetry.space_group_name_H-M   'P 1'
#
loop_
_entity.id
_entity.type
_entity.pdbx_description
1 polymer ?
#
loop_
_entity_poly.entity_id
_entity_poly.type
_entity_poly.pdbx_seq_one_letter_code
_entity_poly.pdbx_strand_id
1 'polypeptide(L)'
;MLKLICTLILCTGLAFAADVSGAWQLTVETSQGTGNPTVVFQQQGEQLNGTLNSQIFGESKITGSVKGNAIEFGFEGDAGGQKIKVSYKGTIESPTVMKGTAVYAGFDEKATWSATRK
;
A
#
# COMPACT_ATOMS: atom_id res chain seq x y z
N MET A 1 41.69 -9.67 7.85
CA MET A 1 41.31 -9.57 7.56
C MET A 1 40.29 -9.50 7.43
N LEU A 2 40.11 -9.46 7.64
CA LEU A 2 39.22 -9.40 7.39
C LEU A 2 38.29 -9.11 7.36
N LYS A 3 38.27 -9.03 7.53
CA LYS A 3 37.49 -8.75 7.45
C LYS A 3 36.60 -8.34 7.25
N LEU A 4 36.54 -8.15 7.36
CA LEU A 4 35.66 -7.70 7.06
C LEU A 4 34.77 -7.60 6.70
N ILE A 5 34.90 -7.74 6.72
CA ILE A 5 34.22 -7.56 6.22
C ILE A 5 33.20 -7.53 6.10
N CYS A 6 33.23 -7.61 6.49
CA CYS A 6 32.27 -7.45 6.28
C CYS A 6 31.42 -7.10 6.26
N THR A 7 31.50 -6.87 6.37
CA THR A 7 30.71 -6.41 6.12
C THR A 7 29.85 -6.03 5.82
N LEU A 8 29.99 -5.91 5.89
CA LEU A 8 29.29 -5.42 5.42
C LEU A 8 28.32 -5.47 5.13
N ILE A 9 28.30 -5.71 5.27
CA ILE A 9 27.55 -5.64 4.81
C ILE A 9 26.51 -5.51 4.89
N LEU A 10 26.46 -5.31 5.36
CA LEU A 10 25.64 -5.00 5.26
C LEU A 10 24.78 -4.63 5.12
N CYS A 11 24.86 -4.48 5.28
CA CYS A 11 24.21 -3.96 4.96
C CYS A 11 23.48 -3.85 4.59
N THR A 12 23.60 -4.05 4.68
CA THR A 12 22.97 -3.90 4.15
C THR A 12 21.91 -3.97 3.95
N GLY A 13 21.60 -4.06 4.04
CA GLY A 13 20.69 -4.04 3.80
C GLY A 13 19.81 -3.87 3.87
N LEU A 14 19.70 -3.59 4.34
CA LEU A 14 19.05 -3.16 4.37
C LEU A 14 18.35 -2.55 4.34
N ALA A 15 18.77 -2.91 4.64
CA ALA A 15 18.11 -1.88 4.92
C ALA A 15 17.21 -1.23 4.19
N PHE A 16 16.77 -1.67 3.63
CA PHE A 16 16.21 -0.89 2.82
C PHE A 16 14.85 -1.11 2.59
N ALA A 17 14.24 -2.00 3.20
CA ALA A 17 12.83 -2.12 3.06
C ALA A 17 12.25 -0.94 3.77
N ALA A 18 11.62 -0.09 3.04
CA ALA A 18 10.89 1.00 3.62
C ALA A 18 9.86 0.44 4.58
N ASP A 19 9.73 1.06 5.73
CA ASP A 19 8.73 0.65 6.71
C ASP A 19 7.52 1.57 6.55
N VAL A 20 6.42 0.98 6.06
CA VAL A 20 5.20 1.76 5.87
C VAL A 20 4.22 1.60 7.02
N SER A 21 4.62 0.92 8.10
CA SER A 21 3.72 0.75 9.25
C SER A 21 3.23 2.10 9.75
N GLY A 22 1.95 2.18 10.08
CA GLY A 22 1.35 3.39 10.58
C GLY A 22 0.16 3.81 9.74
N ALA A 23 -0.35 5.00 10.03
CA ALA A 23 -1.55 5.51 9.40
C ALA A 23 -1.20 6.39 8.21
N TRP A 24 -1.97 6.25 7.14
CA TRP A 24 -1.77 7.00 5.90
C TRP A 24 -3.10 7.54 5.41
N GLN A 25 -3.04 8.72 4.80
CA GLN A 25 -4.18 9.32 4.15
C GLN A 25 -4.03 9.11 2.65
N LEU A 26 -4.99 8.42 2.04
CA LEU A 26 -4.98 8.18 0.61
C LEU A 26 -5.87 9.19 -0.10
N THR A 27 -5.53 9.47 -1.35
CA THR A 27 -6.38 10.18 -2.28
C THR A 27 -6.49 9.29 -3.52
N VAL A 28 -7.69 8.84 -3.83
CA VAL A 28 -7.93 7.94 -4.96
C VAL A 28 -8.78 8.67 -5.97
N GLU A 29 -8.29 8.79 -7.21
CA GLU A 29 -8.98 9.52 -8.26
C GLU A 29 -9.44 8.56 -9.33
N THR A 30 -10.72 8.58 -9.60
CA THR A 30 -11.34 7.78 -10.65
C THR A 30 -12.09 8.68 -11.60
N SER A 31 -12.64 8.12 -12.68
CA SER A 31 -13.48 8.87 -13.60
C SER A 31 -14.76 9.34 -12.93
N GLN A 32 -15.11 8.78 -11.79
CA GLN A 32 -16.36 9.12 -11.09
C GLN A 32 -16.14 10.05 -9.91
N GLY A 33 -14.92 10.47 -9.66
CA GLY A 33 -14.64 11.40 -8.60
C GLY A 33 -13.45 10.99 -7.75
N THR A 34 -13.28 11.68 -6.64
CA THR A 34 -12.15 11.50 -5.74
C THR A 34 -12.62 10.95 -4.42
N GLY A 35 -11.93 9.92 -3.93
CA GLY A 35 -12.16 9.37 -2.60
C GLY A 35 -10.95 9.58 -1.73
N ASN A 36 -11.17 9.62 -0.42
CA ASN A 36 -10.09 9.86 0.54
C ASN A 36 -10.11 8.82 1.66
N PRO A 37 -9.82 7.56 1.33
CA PRO A 37 -9.79 6.54 2.38
C PRO A 37 -8.55 6.70 3.25
N THR A 38 -8.62 6.16 4.45
CA THR A 38 -7.46 6.07 5.31
C THR A 38 -7.05 4.62 5.45
N VAL A 39 -5.77 4.38 5.64
CA VAL A 39 -5.29 3.02 5.81
C VAL A 39 -4.27 3.00 6.93
N VAL A 40 -4.31 1.93 7.72
CA VAL A 40 -3.31 1.68 8.75
C VAL A 40 -2.59 0.40 8.33
N PHE A 41 -1.29 0.50 8.14
CA PHE A 41 -0.47 -0.62 7.72
C PHE A 41 0.29 -1.22 8.89
N GLN A 42 0.47 -2.53 8.82
CA GLN A 42 1.36 -3.27 9.71
C GLN A 42 2.27 -4.11 8.82
N GLN A 43 3.54 -3.81 8.85
CA GLN A 43 4.51 -4.47 7.97
C GLN A 43 5.42 -5.36 8.80
N GLN A 44 5.59 -6.60 8.32
CA GLN A 44 6.54 -7.55 8.91
C GLN A 44 7.40 -8.09 7.77
N GLY A 45 8.63 -7.58 7.68
CA GLY A 45 9.49 -7.93 6.55
C GLY A 45 8.88 -7.44 5.27
N GLU A 46 8.60 -8.35 4.34
CA GLU A 46 7.94 -8.02 3.10
C GLU A 46 6.43 -8.15 3.16
N GLN A 47 5.91 -8.66 4.25
CA GLN A 47 4.49 -8.93 4.37
C GLN A 47 3.76 -7.72 4.91
N LEU A 48 2.61 -7.42 4.30
CA LEU A 48 1.84 -6.24 4.65
C LEU A 48 0.43 -6.63 5.02
N ASN A 49 -0.03 -6.12 6.15
CA ASN A 49 -1.40 -6.29 6.60
C ASN A 49 -1.92 -4.93 7.05
N GLY A 50 -3.21 -4.82 7.20
CA GLY A 50 -3.75 -3.57 7.72
C GLY A 50 -5.24 -3.47 7.54
N THR A 51 -5.73 -2.24 7.73
CA THR A 51 -7.15 -1.94 7.65
C THR A 51 -7.32 -0.66 6.84
N LEU A 52 -8.24 -0.71 5.89
CA LEU A 52 -8.59 0.45 5.08
C LEU A 52 -10.01 0.87 5.40
N ASN A 53 -10.20 2.17 5.62
CA ASN A 53 -11.52 2.74 5.86
C ASN A 53 -11.90 3.65 4.72
N SER A 54 -13.04 3.38 4.10
CA SER A 54 -13.53 4.21 3.00
C SER A 54 -15.01 4.47 3.21
N GLN A 55 -15.52 5.50 2.52
CA GLN A 55 -16.95 5.80 2.60
C GLN A 55 -17.79 4.78 1.85
N ILE A 56 -17.21 4.17 0.82
CA ILE A 56 -17.96 3.23 -0.01
C ILE A 56 -17.98 1.84 0.61
N PHE A 57 -16.83 1.36 1.07
CA PHE A 57 -16.73 -0.02 1.54
C PHE A 57 -16.68 -0.16 3.05
N GLY A 58 -16.61 0.97 3.78
CA GLY A 58 -16.43 0.93 5.23
C GLY A 58 -15.05 0.41 5.58
N GLU A 59 -14.98 -0.39 6.61
CA GLU A 59 -13.71 -0.94 7.10
C GLU A 59 -13.42 -2.25 6.40
N SER A 60 -12.24 -2.37 5.81
CA SER A 60 -11.85 -3.57 5.09
C SER A 60 -10.43 -3.97 5.48
N LYS A 61 -10.20 -5.27 5.60
CA LYS A 61 -8.86 -5.77 5.88
C LYS A 61 -8.07 -5.82 4.58
N ILE A 62 -6.85 -5.34 4.61
CA ILE A 62 -5.98 -5.40 3.45
C ILE A 62 -4.82 -6.34 3.72
N THR A 63 -4.33 -6.94 2.65
CA THR A 63 -3.11 -7.74 2.67
C THR A 63 -2.28 -7.37 1.45
N GLY A 64 -0.98 -7.55 1.56
CA GLY A 64 -0.11 -7.23 0.45
C GLY A 64 1.36 -7.47 0.76
N SER A 65 2.21 -6.75 0.05
CA SER A 65 3.65 -6.90 0.21
C SER A 65 4.38 -5.60 -0.09
N VAL A 66 5.56 -5.48 0.48
CA VAL A 66 6.50 -4.39 0.21
C VAL A 66 7.82 -5.03 -0.18
N LYS A 67 8.32 -4.71 -1.35
CA LYS A 67 9.61 -5.21 -1.83
C LYS A 67 10.42 -4.04 -2.33
N GLY A 68 11.46 -3.67 -1.59
CA GLY A 68 12.20 -2.45 -1.90
C GLY A 68 11.28 -1.25 -1.81
N ASN A 69 11.14 -0.54 -2.93
CA ASN A 69 10.23 0.61 -3.00
C ASN A 69 8.89 0.26 -3.62
N ALA A 70 8.65 -0.99 -3.97
CA ALA A 70 7.40 -1.40 -4.58
C ALA A 70 6.41 -1.85 -3.51
N ILE A 71 5.18 -1.37 -3.59
CA ILE A 71 4.14 -1.74 -2.64
C ILE A 71 2.92 -2.23 -3.42
N GLU A 72 2.33 -3.31 -2.91
CA GLU A 72 1.07 -3.85 -3.44
C GLU A 72 0.19 -4.22 -2.28
N PHE A 73 -1.06 -3.88 -2.37
CA PHE A 73 -2.03 -4.32 -1.35
C PHE A 73 -3.42 -4.30 -1.95
N GLY A 74 -4.32 -5.02 -1.31
CA GLY A 74 -5.67 -5.11 -1.82
C GLY A 74 -6.64 -5.62 -0.79
N PHE A 75 -7.92 -5.56 -1.14
CA PHE A 75 -8.99 -6.02 -0.28
C PHE A 75 -10.19 -6.42 -1.12
N GLU A 76 -11.11 -7.14 -0.48
CA GLU A 76 -12.42 -7.41 -1.06
C GLU A 76 -13.44 -6.63 -0.28
N GLY A 77 -14.22 -5.82 -0.98
CA GLY A 77 -15.25 -5.02 -0.37
C GLY A 77 -16.62 -5.41 -0.87
N ASP A 78 -17.66 -4.96 -0.13
CA ASP A 78 -19.03 -5.20 -0.49
C ASP A 78 -19.62 -3.88 -0.95
N ALA A 79 -20.06 -3.81 -2.19
CA ALA A 79 -20.73 -2.63 -2.71
C ALA A 79 -22.10 -3.04 -3.21
N GLY A 80 -23.14 -2.71 -2.44
CA GLY A 80 -24.50 -3.03 -2.83
C GLY A 80 -24.79 -4.52 -2.95
N GLY A 81 -24.20 -5.33 -2.05
CA GLY A 81 -24.41 -6.76 -2.07
C GLY A 81 -23.51 -7.51 -3.02
N GLN A 82 -22.63 -6.82 -3.72
CA GLN A 82 -21.72 -7.43 -4.68
C GLN A 82 -20.29 -7.29 -4.18
N LYS A 83 -19.54 -8.40 -4.20
CA LYS A 83 -18.15 -8.37 -3.76
C LYS A 83 -17.26 -7.86 -4.87
N ILE A 84 -16.40 -6.92 -4.51
CA ILE A 84 -15.49 -6.29 -5.44
C ILE A 84 -14.09 -6.43 -4.91
N LYS A 85 -13.18 -6.87 -5.76
CA LYS A 85 -11.78 -6.98 -5.40
C LYS A 85 -11.05 -5.74 -5.89
N VAL A 86 -10.36 -5.06 -4.98
CA VAL A 86 -9.62 -3.85 -5.30
C VAL A 86 -8.14 -4.12 -5.06
N SER A 87 -7.32 -3.80 -6.05
CA SER A 87 -5.87 -4.01 -5.98
C SER A 87 -5.15 -2.69 -6.18
N TYR A 88 -4.21 -2.39 -5.29
CA TYR A 88 -3.39 -1.19 -5.35
C TYR A 88 -1.95 -1.59 -5.63
N LYS A 89 -1.30 -0.88 -6.54
CA LYS A 89 0.12 -1.03 -6.80
C LYS A 89 0.76 0.32 -6.86
N GLY A 90 1.94 0.46 -6.29
CA GLY A 90 2.59 1.75 -6.31
C GLY A 90 4.03 1.71 -5.91
N THR A 91 4.56 2.91 -5.71
CA THR A 91 5.96 3.13 -5.37
C THR A 91 6.03 3.98 -4.12
N ILE A 92 6.88 3.57 -3.19
CA ILE A 92 7.20 4.36 -2.01
C ILE A 92 8.24 5.36 -2.41
N GLU A 93 7.85 6.63 -2.51
CA GLU A 93 8.74 7.68 -3.01
C GLU A 93 9.58 8.28 -1.93
N SER A 94 9.09 8.27 -0.71
CA SER A 94 9.81 8.81 0.44
C SER A 94 9.18 8.19 1.69
N PRO A 95 9.74 8.43 2.87
CA PRO A 95 9.14 7.90 4.09
C PRO A 95 7.72 8.39 4.35
N THR A 96 7.28 9.45 3.67
CA THR A 96 5.97 10.03 3.92
C THR A 96 5.07 10.10 2.69
N VAL A 97 5.52 9.59 1.52
CA VAL A 97 4.76 9.74 0.28
C VAL A 97 4.81 8.44 -0.54
N MET A 98 3.65 8.01 -0.98
CA MET A 98 3.52 6.90 -1.92
C MET A 98 2.55 7.28 -3.01
N LYS A 99 2.65 6.66 -4.18
CA LYS A 99 1.65 6.83 -5.23
C LYS A 99 1.67 5.65 -6.19
N GLY A 100 0.58 5.49 -6.93
CA GLY A 100 0.47 4.40 -7.87
C GLY A 100 -0.88 4.34 -8.56
N THR A 101 -1.27 3.13 -8.92
CA THR A 101 -2.53 2.88 -9.61
C THR A 101 -3.33 1.84 -8.84
N ALA A 102 -4.63 1.82 -9.09
CA ALA A 102 -5.53 0.84 -8.48
C ALA A 102 -6.45 0.29 -9.55
N VAL A 103 -6.86 -0.97 -9.36
CA VAL A 103 -7.75 -1.65 -10.29
C VAL A 103 -8.91 -2.21 -9.48
N TYR A 104 -10.14 -1.94 -9.96
CA TYR A 104 -11.35 -2.46 -9.36
C TYR A 104 -11.84 -3.60 -10.25
N ALA A 105 -11.68 -4.83 -9.78
CA ALA A 105 -12.07 -6.00 -10.57
C ALA A 105 -13.57 -5.98 -10.82
N GLY A 106 -13.94 -6.21 -12.06
CA GLY A 106 -15.34 -6.21 -12.47
C GLY A 106 -15.82 -4.89 -13.05
N PHE A 107 -15.00 -3.84 -12.98
CA PHE A 107 -15.44 -2.54 -13.46
C PHE A 107 -14.60 -1.98 -14.58
N ASP A 108 -13.62 -2.66 -15.07
CA ASP A 108 -12.77 -2.14 -16.16
C ASP A 108 -12.28 -0.73 -15.89
N GLU A 109 -12.14 -0.37 -14.65
CA GLU A 109 -11.76 0.98 -14.32
C GLU A 109 -10.42 1.01 -13.63
N LYS A 110 -9.56 1.93 -14.07
CA LYS A 110 -8.30 2.18 -13.40
C LYS A 110 -8.39 3.49 -12.64
N ALA A 111 -7.79 3.50 -11.47
CA ALA A 111 -7.72 4.70 -10.66
C ALA A 111 -6.27 5.03 -10.41
N THR A 112 -5.98 6.27 -10.07
CA THR A 112 -4.68 6.66 -9.56
C THR A 112 -4.83 6.97 -8.08
N TRP A 113 -3.76 6.74 -7.33
CA TRP A 113 -3.81 7.03 -5.90
C TRP A 113 -2.48 7.60 -5.43
N SER A 114 -2.58 8.38 -4.39
CA SER A 114 -1.42 8.86 -3.66
C SER A 114 -1.70 8.73 -2.19
N ALA A 115 -0.66 8.73 -1.39
CA ALA A 115 -0.79 8.60 0.06
C ALA A 115 0.25 9.43 0.75
N THR A 116 -0.16 10.05 1.85
CA THR A 116 0.77 10.76 2.72
C THR A 116 0.61 10.20 4.12
N ARG A 117 1.73 10.12 4.83
CA ARG A 117 1.73 9.60 6.20
C ARG A 117 1.07 10.60 7.13
N LYS A 118 0.20 10.10 7.98
CA LYS A 118 -0.50 10.95 8.95
C LYS A 118 0.37 11.22 10.15
#